data_2658eb0bf17525967d49cae116d29947
#
_entry.id   2658eb0bf17525967d49cae116d29947
#
_cell.length_a   1.000
_cell.length_b   1.000
_cell.length_c   1.000
_cell.angle_alpha   90.00
_cell.angle_beta   90.00
_cell.angle_gamma   90.00
#
_symmetry.space_group_name_H-M   'P 1'
#
loop_
_entity.id
_entity.type
_entity.pdbx_description
1 polymer ?
#
loop_
_entity_poly.entity_id
_entity_poly.type
_entity_poly.pdbx_seq_one_letter_code
_entity_poly.pdbx_strand_id
1 'polypeptide(L)'
;MLRFLPWRYVLRLTARRYGFIDPLSWLARLRAFAQPSEVQEPIELLRAGIVFHARGLVNVKAIQHNLDWVWPFWVERQFKPGDPSFIPRAFSFSHINLTHRNWTAVGLPEIPVYPVIDPRGLVTPLHDGWSLDFWVITEEGQRLLPSKLDDEQAVQQLHLDPNLMVETTCRKGALKLSLKTSMVLLKGVPTVLIEADAESSIGDGWLVAAIRPYNPEGVQFIDEIHWDQSAGGLVVNQKTAVHFDSKPDGLRMAHYAEGDTYFDLEGTEEKTKISCDAGMATAAALFRLDGSHHKSLRVTIQLTEEIEQRGLKLPSHLGTSWAEGIAGTARLQVPDEKIQFLYDSAVRTLLLLSADELVPGPNTYRRFWFRDACLMLNPMLALGLVERAKR
;
A
#
# COMPACT_ATOMS: atom_id res chain seq x y z
N MET A 1 -0.21 -51.36 -17.11
CA MET A 1 -0.10 -50.24 -18.04
C MET A 1 -0.34 -48.86 -17.43
N LEU A 2 -1.00 -48.68 -16.31
CA LEU A 2 -1.31 -47.35 -15.71
C LEU A 2 -0.15 -46.67 -14.92
N ARG A 3 0.94 -47.39 -14.68
CA ARG A 3 2.08 -46.89 -13.88
C ARG A 3 3.04 -45.94 -14.63
N PHE A 4 2.93 -45.85 -15.98
CA PHE A 4 3.79 -45.02 -16.83
C PHE A 4 3.13 -43.75 -17.38
N LEU A 5 1.87 -43.51 -17.05
CA LEU A 5 1.28 -42.23 -17.40
C LEU A 5 1.78 -41.14 -16.46
N PRO A 6 2.30 -39.99 -16.95
CA PRO A 6 2.71 -38.89 -16.11
C PRO A 6 1.46 -38.22 -15.51
N TRP A 7 0.96 -38.81 -14.43
CA TRP A 7 -0.25 -38.37 -13.73
C TRP A 7 -0.25 -36.86 -13.44
N ARG A 8 0.93 -36.28 -13.18
CA ARG A 8 1.07 -34.83 -12.99
C ARG A 8 0.72 -34.05 -14.27
N TYR A 9 1.06 -34.60 -15.45
CA TYR A 9 0.75 -34.00 -16.74
C TYR A 9 -0.73 -34.16 -17.10
N VAL A 10 -1.28 -35.35 -16.87
CA VAL A 10 -2.70 -35.62 -17.08
C VAL A 10 -3.56 -34.79 -16.12
N LEU A 11 -3.21 -34.71 -14.86
CA LEU A 11 -3.87 -33.84 -13.89
C LEU A 11 -3.77 -32.36 -14.30
N ARG A 12 -2.61 -31.85 -14.73
CA ARG A 12 -2.48 -30.50 -15.25
C ARG A 12 -3.34 -30.25 -16.48
N LEU A 13 -3.37 -31.20 -17.41
CA LEU A 13 -4.14 -31.07 -18.66
C LEU A 13 -5.64 -31.12 -18.41
N THR A 14 -6.08 -32.06 -17.58
CA THR A 14 -7.48 -32.22 -17.20
C THR A 14 -7.96 -31.01 -16.42
N ALA A 15 -7.16 -30.58 -15.51
CA ALA A 15 -7.45 -29.44 -14.68
C ALA A 15 -7.43 -28.12 -15.50
N ARG A 16 -6.50 -27.90 -16.47
CA ARG A 16 -6.57 -26.79 -17.46
C ARG A 16 -7.84 -26.85 -18.29
N ARG A 17 -8.26 -28.04 -18.72
CA ARG A 17 -9.46 -28.25 -19.55
C ARG A 17 -10.76 -27.99 -18.79
N TYR A 18 -10.79 -28.21 -17.49
CA TYR A 18 -11.96 -27.99 -16.64
C TYR A 18 -11.86 -26.72 -15.78
N GLY A 19 -10.83 -25.90 -15.97
CA GLY A 19 -10.68 -24.63 -15.25
C GLY A 19 -10.38 -24.78 -13.76
N PHE A 20 -9.91 -25.95 -13.32
CA PHE A 20 -9.77 -26.29 -11.89
C PHE A 20 -8.36 -26.11 -11.30
N ILE A 21 -7.37 -25.50 -12.05
CA ILE A 21 -6.00 -25.83 -11.75
C ILE A 21 -5.15 -24.77 -11.13
N ASP A 22 -5.40 -23.54 -11.37
CA ASP A 22 -4.69 -22.49 -10.66
C ASP A 22 -5.70 -21.78 -9.75
N PRO A 23 -5.64 -22.03 -8.42
CA PRO A 23 -6.52 -21.32 -7.51
C PRO A 23 -6.40 -19.80 -7.67
N LEU A 24 -5.20 -19.28 -7.98
CA LEU A 24 -4.98 -17.85 -8.19
C LEU A 24 -5.53 -17.35 -9.52
N SER A 25 -5.37 -18.11 -10.62
CA SER A 25 -5.95 -17.71 -11.90
C SER A 25 -7.48 -17.82 -11.89
N TRP A 26 -8.04 -18.78 -11.16
CA TRP A 26 -9.47 -18.88 -10.95
C TRP A 26 -10.00 -17.77 -10.03
N LEU A 27 -9.26 -17.46 -8.96
CA LEU A 27 -9.56 -16.36 -8.05
C LEU A 27 -9.35 -14.99 -8.72
N ALA A 28 -8.38 -14.86 -9.63
CA ALA A 28 -8.23 -13.66 -10.47
C ALA A 28 -9.45 -13.44 -11.39
N ARG A 29 -10.11 -14.50 -11.84
CA ARG A 29 -11.41 -14.40 -12.57
C ARG A 29 -12.56 -13.96 -11.66
N LEU A 30 -12.52 -14.29 -10.37
CA LEU A 30 -13.44 -13.74 -9.37
C LEU A 30 -13.19 -12.27 -9.06
N ARG A 31 -12.06 -11.71 -9.52
CA ARG A 31 -11.69 -10.30 -9.40
C ARG A 31 -12.76 -9.33 -9.89
N ALA A 32 -13.46 -9.68 -10.99
CA ALA A 32 -14.58 -8.89 -11.51
C ALA A 32 -15.77 -8.80 -10.51
N PHE A 33 -15.87 -9.76 -9.59
CA PHE A 33 -16.85 -9.76 -8.50
C PHE A 33 -16.32 -9.12 -7.22
N ALA A 34 -15.01 -8.85 -7.13
CA ALA A 34 -14.36 -8.36 -5.94
C ALA A 34 -14.35 -6.82 -5.84
N GLN A 35 -14.88 -6.10 -6.82
CA GLN A 35 -15.13 -4.66 -6.68
C GLN A 35 -16.29 -4.45 -5.72
N PRO A 36 -16.13 -3.60 -4.69
CA PRO A 36 -17.19 -3.30 -3.76
C PRO A 36 -18.32 -2.58 -4.52
N SER A 37 -19.43 -3.30 -4.79
CA SER A 37 -20.66 -2.66 -5.19
C SER A 37 -21.37 -2.07 -3.96
N GLU A 38 -22.01 -0.94 -4.12
CA GLU A 38 -22.88 -0.38 -3.07
C GLU A 38 -24.00 -1.38 -2.76
N VAL A 39 -24.11 -1.71 -1.47
CA VAL A 39 -25.09 -2.70 -1.01
C VAL A 39 -26.44 -2.01 -0.83
N GLN A 40 -27.33 -2.16 -1.80
CA GLN A 40 -28.67 -1.58 -1.73
C GLN A 40 -29.77 -2.61 -1.38
N GLU A 41 -29.50 -3.91 -1.54
CA GLU A 41 -30.51 -4.96 -1.31
C GLU A 41 -29.92 -6.22 -0.64
N PRO A 42 -30.76 -7.11 -0.04
CA PRO A 42 -30.30 -8.36 0.61
C PRO A 42 -29.46 -9.29 -0.27
N ILE A 43 -29.72 -9.32 -1.59
CA ILE A 43 -28.96 -10.08 -2.56
C ILE A 43 -27.52 -9.55 -2.67
N GLU A 44 -27.33 -8.25 -2.53
CA GLU A 44 -26.02 -7.62 -2.58
C GLU A 44 -25.22 -7.87 -1.29
N LEU A 45 -25.88 -8.01 -0.13
CA LEU A 45 -25.24 -8.48 1.09
C LEU A 45 -24.66 -9.88 0.93
N LEU A 46 -25.39 -10.78 0.28
CA LEU A 46 -24.90 -12.13 -0.02
C LEU A 46 -23.73 -12.09 -1.00
N ARG A 47 -23.83 -11.27 -2.06
CA ARG A 47 -22.72 -11.03 -3.00
C ARG A 47 -21.50 -10.45 -2.29
N ALA A 48 -21.68 -9.42 -1.47
CA ALA A 48 -20.61 -8.84 -0.67
C ALA A 48 -19.95 -9.88 0.25
N GLY A 49 -20.73 -10.72 0.92
CA GLY A 49 -20.23 -11.83 1.74
C GLY A 49 -19.40 -12.84 0.94
N ILE A 50 -19.83 -13.21 -0.27
CA ILE A 50 -19.08 -14.08 -1.18
C ILE A 50 -17.76 -13.41 -1.60
N VAL A 51 -17.80 -12.14 -1.93
CA VAL A 51 -16.62 -11.36 -2.32
C VAL A 51 -15.60 -11.27 -1.17
N PHE A 52 -16.04 -10.95 0.05
CA PHE A 52 -15.17 -10.92 1.22
C PHE A 52 -14.55 -12.28 1.50
N HIS A 53 -15.33 -13.35 1.39
CA HIS A 53 -14.83 -14.71 1.58
C HIS A 53 -13.82 -15.09 0.48
N ALA A 54 -14.12 -14.79 -0.79
CA ALA A 54 -13.21 -15.02 -1.90
C ALA A 54 -11.91 -14.24 -1.75
N ARG A 55 -11.99 -12.95 -1.37
CA ARG A 55 -10.81 -12.10 -1.10
C ARG A 55 -9.97 -12.65 0.05
N GLY A 56 -10.62 -13.10 1.12
CA GLY A 56 -9.94 -13.78 2.24
C GLY A 56 -9.20 -15.04 1.81
N LEU A 57 -9.82 -15.87 0.95
CA LEU A 57 -9.19 -17.06 0.39
C LEU A 57 -8.00 -16.72 -0.53
N VAL A 58 -8.12 -15.68 -1.37
CA VAL A 58 -7.00 -15.19 -2.20
C VAL A 58 -5.82 -14.82 -1.33
N ASN A 59 -6.04 -13.99 -0.31
CA ASN A 59 -4.99 -13.54 0.60
C ASN A 59 -4.30 -14.73 1.30
N VAL A 60 -5.10 -15.62 1.87
CA VAL A 60 -4.59 -16.81 2.57
C VAL A 60 -3.76 -17.68 1.63
N LYS A 61 -4.27 -17.95 0.42
CA LYS A 61 -3.56 -18.82 -0.53
C LYS A 61 -2.33 -18.17 -1.14
N ALA A 62 -2.40 -16.90 -1.50
CA ALA A 62 -1.25 -16.17 -2.02
C ALA A 62 -0.10 -16.17 -0.99
N ILE A 63 -0.40 -15.85 0.27
CA ILE A 63 0.60 -15.82 1.35
C ILE A 63 1.13 -17.23 1.64
N GLN A 64 0.25 -18.23 1.77
CA GLN A 64 0.65 -19.60 2.10
C GLN A 64 1.53 -20.25 1.05
N HIS A 65 1.31 -19.96 -0.22
CA HIS A 65 2.09 -20.52 -1.32
C HIS A 65 3.41 -19.79 -1.55
N ASN A 66 3.61 -18.61 -0.97
CA ASN A 66 4.76 -17.73 -1.21
C ASN A 66 5.29 -17.16 0.12
N LEU A 67 5.52 -18.03 1.11
CA LEU A 67 6.00 -17.64 2.44
C LEU A 67 7.41 -17.03 2.44
N ASP A 68 8.14 -17.21 1.37
CA ASP A 68 9.49 -16.70 1.14
C ASP A 68 9.51 -15.27 0.55
N TRP A 69 8.37 -14.78 0.04
CA TRP A 69 8.28 -13.41 -0.48
C TRP A 69 8.47 -12.36 0.62
N VAL A 70 8.76 -11.14 0.23
CA VAL A 70 8.73 -9.99 1.15
C VAL A 70 7.28 -9.53 1.27
N TRP A 71 6.67 -9.85 2.39
CA TRP A 71 5.30 -9.49 2.71
C TRP A 71 5.22 -8.20 3.53
N PRO A 72 4.06 -7.51 3.61
CA PRO A 72 3.90 -6.35 4.45
C PRO A 72 4.01 -6.73 5.94
N PHE A 73 4.28 -5.74 6.77
CA PHE A 73 4.52 -5.92 8.19
C PHE A 73 3.41 -6.71 8.91
N TRP A 74 2.14 -6.51 8.56
CA TRP A 74 1.03 -7.23 9.19
C TRP A 74 1.02 -8.74 8.89
N VAL A 75 1.67 -9.18 7.83
CA VAL A 75 1.88 -10.60 7.52
C VAL A 75 3.11 -11.12 8.26
N GLU A 76 4.23 -10.40 8.17
CA GLU A 76 5.52 -10.81 8.77
C GLU A 76 5.42 -11.01 10.28
N ARG A 77 4.71 -10.13 10.99
CA ARG A 77 4.51 -10.26 12.44
C ARG A 77 3.76 -11.52 12.85
N GLN A 78 2.88 -12.06 12.00
CA GLN A 78 2.12 -13.28 12.29
C GLN A 78 3.01 -14.53 12.34
N PHE A 79 4.22 -14.43 11.83
CA PHE A 79 5.21 -15.52 11.87
C PHE A 79 6.30 -15.31 12.92
N LYS A 80 6.21 -14.27 13.75
CA LYS A 80 7.14 -13.99 14.87
C LYS A 80 6.58 -14.60 16.17
N PRO A 81 7.28 -15.54 16.84
CA PRO A 81 6.76 -16.23 18.03
C PRO A 81 6.42 -15.32 19.22
N GLY A 82 7.04 -14.14 19.32
CA GLY A 82 6.78 -13.20 20.40
C GLY A 82 5.61 -12.23 20.13
N ASP A 83 5.03 -12.25 18.92
CA ASP A 83 3.94 -11.35 18.56
C ASP A 83 2.58 -11.94 18.98
N PRO A 84 1.65 -11.12 19.54
CA PRO A 84 0.30 -11.59 19.88
C PRO A 84 -0.50 -12.15 18.70
N SER A 85 -0.16 -11.78 17.48
CA SER A 85 -0.79 -12.29 16.25
C SER A 85 -0.10 -13.54 15.67
N PHE A 86 0.89 -14.07 16.37
CA PHE A 86 1.68 -15.22 15.92
C PHE A 86 0.83 -16.43 15.53
N ILE A 87 1.12 -16.97 14.35
CA ILE A 87 0.53 -18.22 13.84
C ILE A 87 1.66 -19.22 13.60
N PRO A 88 1.70 -20.33 14.33
CA PRO A 88 2.71 -21.38 14.11
C PRO A 88 2.68 -21.84 12.66
N ARG A 89 3.85 -22.04 12.04
CA ARG A 89 3.97 -22.45 10.62
C ARG A 89 3.14 -23.68 10.26
N ALA A 90 2.98 -24.61 11.19
CA ALA A 90 2.13 -25.79 10.98
C ALA A 90 0.67 -25.43 10.69
N PHE A 91 0.18 -24.32 11.21
CA PHE A 91 -1.19 -23.82 11.02
C PHE A 91 -1.28 -22.73 9.94
N SER A 92 -0.17 -22.13 9.52
CA SER A 92 -0.17 -21.09 8.50
C SER A 92 -0.68 -21.56 7.14
N PHE A 93 -0.65 -22.86 6.86
CA PHE A 93 -1.22 -23.45 5.65
C PHE A 93 -2.75 -23.46 5.62
N SER A 94 -3.39 -23.31 6.77
CA SER A 94 -4.84 -23.34 6.90
C SER A 94 -5.44 -22.03 7.40
N HIS A 95 -4.63 -21.16 7.99
CA HIS A 95 -5.10 -19.95 8.63
C HIS A 95 -4.07 -18.81 8.53
N ILE A 96 -4.58 -17.59 8.25
CA ILE A 96 -3.87 -16.31 8.34
C ILE A 96 -4.79 -15.34 9.08
N ASN A 97 -4.28 -14.75 10.16
CA ASN A 97 -5.02 -13.73 10.89
C ASN A 97 -4.96 -12.40 10.12
N LEU A 98 -6.10 -11.86 9.75
CA LEU A 98 -6.23 -10.63 8.98
C LEU A 98 -6.65 -9.42 9.82
N THR A 99 -6.66 -9.53 11.16
CA THR A 99 -7.23 -8.50 12.05
C THR A 99 -6.24 -7.45 12.55
N HIS A 100 -4.95 -7.73 12.53
CA HIS A 100 -3.92 -6.81 13.07
C HIS A 100 -3.28 -5.98 11.96
N ARG A 101 -4.03 -5.01 11.46
CA ARG A 101 -3.59 -4.12 10.38
C ARG A 101 -3.65 -2.68 10.86
N ASN A 102 -2.53 -1.99 10.75
CA ASN A 102 -2.43 -0.59 11.08
C ASN A 102 -1.96 0.18 9.86
N TRP A 103 -2.52 1.36 9.65
CA TRP A 103 -2.10 2.31 8.63
C TRP A 103 -2.46 3.73 9.04
N THR A 104 -1.75 4.68 8.45
CA THR A 104 -2.00 6.11 8.61
C THR A 104 -2.33 6.70 7.26
N ALA A 105 -3.45 7.40 7.16
CA ALA A 105 -3.81 8.15 5.97
C ALA A 105 -3.17 9.54 6.01
N VAL A 106 -2.60 9.99 4.89
CA VAL A 106 -2.13 11.35 4.72
C VAL A 106 -2.73 11.94 3.44
N GLY A 107 -3.30 13.14 3.54
CA GLY A 107 -4.02 13.74 2.42
C GLY A 107 -4.19 15.24 2.60
N LEU A 108 -5.04 15.81 1.78
CA LEU A 108 -5.39 17.24 1.80
C LEU A 108 -6.86 17.40 2.20
N PRO A 109 -7.25 18.52 2.84
CA PRO A 109 -8.55 18.65 3.53
C PRO A 109 -9.79 18.43 2.65
N GLU A 110 -9.71 18.79 1.36
CA GLU A 110 -10.85 18.75 0.43
C GLU A 110 -10.65 17.71 -0.69
N ILE A 111 -9.63 16.86 -0.58
CA ILE A 111 -9.32 15.86 -1.60
C ILE A 111 -9.75 14.48 -1.08
N PRO A 112 -10.73 13.82 -1.72
CA PRO A 112 -11.25 12.52 -1.23
C PRO A 112 -10.38 11.33 -1.61
N VAL A 113 -9.21 11.54 -2.19
CA VAL A 113 -8.20 10.51 -2.51
C VAL A 113 -6.92 10.81 -1.76
N TYR A 114 -6.31 9.81 -1.19
CA TYR A 114 -5.08 9.93 -0.40
C TYR A 114 -4.38 8.59 -0.22
N PRO A 115 -3.05 8.59 -0.03
CA PRO A 115 -2.29 7.39 0.31
C PRO A 115 -2.53 6.95 1.74
N VAL A 116 -2.28 5.66 1.99
CA VAL A 116 -2.15 5.07 3.33
C VAL A 116 -0.77 4.49 3.50
N ILE A 117 -0.21 4.64 4.68
CA ILE A 117 1.14 4.20 5.03
C ILE A 117 1.05 3.22 6.20
N ASP A 118 1.69 2.06 6.09
CA ASP A 118 1.76 1.07 7.16
C ASP A 118 2.83 1.43 8.21
N PRO A 119 2.90 0.75 9.38
CA PRO A 119 3.86 1.08 10.44
C PRO A 119 5.34 0.90 10.04
N ARG A 120 5.64 0.38 8.87
CA ARG A 120 7.00 0.18 8.35
C ARG A 120 7.31 1.02 7.11
N GLY A 121 6.41 1.93 6.75
CA GLY A 121 6.63 2.84 5.63
C GLY A 121 6.22 2.28 4.27
N LEU A 122 5.54 1.14 4.21
CA LEU A 122 4.90 0.68 2.98
C LEU A 122 3.84 1.71 2.56
N VAL A 123 3.97 2.25 1.35
CA VAL A 123 3.08 3.28 0.82
C VAL A 123 2.10 2.65 -0.15
N THR A 124 0.81 2.74 0.16
CA THR A 124 -0.27 2.43 -0.78
C THR A 124 -0.80 3.75 -1.33
N PRO A 125 -0.51 4.11 -2.58
CA PRO A 125 -0.87 5.42 -3.13
C PRO A 125 -2.37 5.68 -3.14
N LEU A 126 -3.12 4.61 -3.31
CA LEU A 126 -4.55 4.65 -3.40
C LEU A 126 -5.17 3.45 -2.69
N HIS A 127 -6.25 3.66 -1.94
CA HIS A 127 -6.97 2.56 -1.33
C HIS A 127 -7.36 1.52 -2.40
N ASP A 128 -7.43 0.25 -2.04
CA ASP A 128 -7.62 -0.88 -2.95
C ASP A 128 -6.54 -1.03 -4.05
N GLY A 129 -5.45 -0.27 -3.96
CA GLY A 129 -4.33 -0.33 -4.88
C GLY A 129 -3.17 -1.18 -4.37
N TRP A 130 -2.20 -1.33 -5.23
CA TRP A 130 -0.89 -1.90 -4.95
C TRP A 130 -0.06 -0.97 -4.06
N SER A 131 1.11 -1.45 -3.59
CA SER A 131 1.98 -0.64 -2.73
C SER A 131 3.38 -0.47 -3.31
N LEU A 132 4.05 0.58 -2.82
CA LEU A 132 5.46 0.83 -3.02
C LEU A 132 6.19 0.58 -1.69
N ASP A 133 7.22 -0.26 -1.72
CA ASP A 133 8.10 -0.58 -0.61
C ASP A 133 9.52 -0.09 -0.90
N PHE A 134 10.29 0.21 0.14
CA PHE A 134 11.66 0.68 0.00
C PHE A 134 12.59 -0.20 0.83
N TRP A 135 13.73 -0.57 0.22
CA TRP A 135 14.72 -1.43 0.85
C TRP A 135 16.11 -0.84 0.69
N VAL A 136 17.03 -1.21 1.58
CA VAL A 136 18.46 -0.94 1.41
C VAL A 136 19.18 -2.27 1.34
N ILE A 137 19.99 -2.47 0.31
CA ILE A 137 20.81 -3.66 0.11
C ILE A 137 22.25 -3.25 -0.15
N THR A 138 23.21 -4.02 0.35
CA THR A 138 24.65 -3.80 0.09
C THR A 138 25.20 -4.86 -0.86
N GLU A 139 26.32 -4.55 -1.52
CA GLU A 139 27.05 -5.53 -2.34
C GLU A 139 27.52 -6.73 -1.52
N GLU A 140 27.70 -6.57 -0.22
CA GLU A 140 28.07 -7.63 0.74
C GLU A 140 26.88 -8.51 1.17
N GLY A 141 25.69 -8.26 0.63
CA GLY A 141 24.48 -9.05 0.89
C GLY A 141 23.72 -8.66 2.18
N GLN A 142 24.10 -7.58 2.88
CA GLN A 142 23.28 -7.07 3.97
C GLN A 142 22.02 -6.42 3.44
N ARG A 143 20.89 -6.63 4.14
CA ARG A 143 19.58 -6.19 3.68
C ARG A 143 18.78 -5.59 4.83
N LEU A 144 18.27 -4.38 4.63
CA LEU A 144 17.29 -3.74 5.45
C LEU A 144 15.95 -3.81 4.70
N LEU A 145 15.04 -4.63 5.22
CA LEU A 145 13.67 -4.81 4.74
C LEU A 145 12.75 -4.33 5.86
N PRO A 146 12.08 -3.19 5.73
CA PRO A 146 11.31 -2.59 6.83
C PRO A 146 10.26 -3.52 7.43
N SER A 147 9.54 -4.29 6.60
CA SER A 147 8.50 -5.22 7.07
C SER A 147 9.01 -6.33 7.98
N LYS A 148 10.30 -6.67 7.90
CA LYS A 148 10.95 -7.74 8.70
C LYS A 148 11.64 -7.23 9.96
N LEU A 149 11.64 -5.92 10.20
CA LEU A 149 12.27 -5.30 11.37
C LEU A 149 11.45 -5.51 12.64
N ASP A 150 12.13 -5.54 13.77
CA ASP A 150 11.52 -5.48 15.08
C ASP A 150 11.04 -4.06 15.42
N ASP A 151 10.19 -3.93 16.44
CA ASP A 151 9.54 -2.65 16.76
C ASP A 151 10.57 -1.57 17.19
N GLU A 152 11.65 -1.99 17.82
CA GLU A 152 12.75 -1.07 18.24
C GLU A 152 13.59 -0.54 17.06
N GLN A 153 13.55 -1.24 15.92
CA GLN A 153 14.34 -0.91 14.73
C GLN A 153 13.63 0.03 13.76
N ALA A 154 12.35 0.29 13.99
CA ALA A 154 11.54 1.16 13.16
C ALA A 154 10.74 2.13 14.01
N VAL A 155 10.90 3.42 13.72
CA VAL A 155 10.17 4.50 14.39
C VAL A 155 9.35 5.23 13.33
N GLN A 156 8.07 5.45 13.64
CA GLN A 156 7.19 6.22 12.77
C GLN A 156 6.60 7.40 13.54
N GLN A 157 6.57 8.56 12.90
CA GLN A 157 6.01 9.79 13.43
C GLN A 157 5.07 10.43 12.42
N LEU A 158 3.91 10.90 12.90
CA LEU A 158 2.99 11.72 12.13
C LEU A 158 3.25 13.20 12.43
N HIS A 159 3.55 13.96 11.40
CA HIS A 159 3.65 15.44 11.43
C HIS A 159 2.33 16.02 10.94
N LEU A 160 1.82 17.02 11.66
CA LEU A 160 0.52 17.64 11.37
C LEU A 160 0.65 18.94 10.56
N ASP A 161 1.79 19.61 10.64
CA ASP A 161 2.04 20.91 10.05
C ASP A 161 3.36 20.92 9.26
N PRO A 162 3.47 21.69 8.15
CA PRO A 162 2.39 22.43 7.48
C PRO A 162 1.40 21.52 6.75
N ASN A 163 1.80 20.29 6.42
CA ASN A 163 0.98 19.24 5.78
C ASN A 163 1.06 17.95 6.60
N LEU A 164 0.02 17.12 6.47
CA LEU A 164 0.11 15.76 7.00
C LEU A 164 1.25 15.01 6.31
N MET A 165 2.19 14.53 7.10
CA MET A 165 3.34 13.76 6.64
C MET A 165 3.63 12.63 7.62
N VAL A 166 3.84 11.44 7.11
CA VAL A 166 4.37 10.32 7.89
C VAL A 166 5.87 10.20 7.63
N GLU A 167 6.65 10.28 8.69
CA GLU A 167 8.08 9.99 8.66
C GLU A 167 8.33 8.62 9.30
N THR A 168 9.00 7.73 8.56
CA THR A 168 9.37 6.40 9.02
C THR A 168 10.87 6.26 8.93
N THR A 169 11.52 5.97 10.06
CA THR A 169 12.97 5.70 10.11
C THR A 169 13.21 4.26 10.53
N CYS A 170 13.92 3.53 9.70
CA CYS A 170 14.29 2.12 9.90
C CYS A 170 15.81 1.98 10.03
N ARG A 171 16.26 1.16 10.98
CA ARG A 171 17.69 0.90 11.22
C ARG A 171 17.93 -0.59 11.42
N LYS A 172 18.97 -1.11 10.76
CA LYS A 172 19.44 -2.48 10.95
C LYS A 172 20.95 -2.54 10.82
N GLY A 173 21.62 -2.67 11.96
CA GLY A 173 23.09 -2.64 11.98
C GLY A 173 23.64 -1.33 11.39
N ALA A 174 24.36 -1.44 10.31
CA ALA A 174 25.00 -0.35 9.59
C ALA A 174 24.09 0.36 8.58
N LEU A 175 22.88 -0.15 8.37
CA LEU A 175 21.94 0.36 7.36
C LEU A 175 20.89 1.24 8.01
N LYS A 176 20.55 2.33 7.33
CA LYS A 176 19.47 3.23 7.70
C LYS A 176 18.64 3.58 6.48
N LEU A 177 17.34 3.64 6.66
CA LEU A 177 16.36 4.12 5.68
C LEU A 177 15.43 5.10 6.38
N SER A 178 15.25 6.28 5.80
CA SER A 178 14.27 7.28 6.23
C SER A 178 13.32 7.58 5.09
N LEU A 179 12.02 7.54 5.37
CA LEU A 179 10.95 7.79 4.40
C LEU A 179 10.06 8.91 4.91
N LYS A 180 9.80 9.92 4.09
CA LYS A 180 8.82 10.97 4.36
C LYS A 180 7.75 10.89 3.29
N THR A 181 6.53 10.58 3.69
CA THR A 181 5.40 10.43 2.77
C THR A 181 4.33 11.47 3.08
N SER A 182 3.94 12.22 2.07
CA SER A 182 2.90 13.23 2.14
C SER A 182 2.09 13.26 0.85
N MET A 183 1.02 14.05 0.84
CA MET A 183 0.28 14.39 -0.36
C MET A 183 0.37 15.88 -0.60
N VAL A 184 0.63 16.27 -1.85
CA VAL A 184 0.78 17.66 -2.29
C VAL A 184 0.00 17.90 -3.58
N LEU A 185 -0.23 19.16 -3.91
CA LEU A 185 -0.70 19.54 -5.24
C LEU A 185 0.48 19.96 -6.10
N LEU A 186 0.81 19.18 -7.10
CA LEU A 186 1.78 19.57 -8.12
C LEU A 186 1.03 20.05 -9.37
N LYS A 187 1.15 21.34 -9.68
CA LYS A 187 0.41 21.98 -10.80
C LYS A 187 -1.10 21.74 -10.75
N GLY A 188 -1.67 21.70 -9.55
CA GLY A 188 -3.10 21.46 -9.34
C GLY A 188 -3.51 19.98 -9.34
N VAL A 189 -2.57 19.06 -9.50
CA VAL A 189 -2.83 17.61 -9.49
C VAL A 189 -2.47 17.03 -8.13
N PRO A 190 -3.40 16.32 -7.45
CA PRO A 190 -3.11 15.57 -6.24
C PRO A 190 -2.03 14.52 -6.49
N THR A 191 -0.94 14.64 -5.76
CA THR A 191 0.26 13.84 -6.00
C THR A 191 0.79 13.31 -4.67
N VAL A 192 1.02 12.01 -4.59
CA VAL A 192 1.75 11.41 -3.49
C VAL A 192 3.23 11.74 -3.68
N LEU A 193 3.82 12.32 -2.66
CA LEU A 193 5.25 12.66 -2.60
C LEU A 193 5.92 11.78 -1.56
N ILE A 194 6.96 11.06 -1.97
CA ILE A 194 7.79 10.25 -1.08
C ILE A 194 9.23 10.73 -1.22
N GLU A 195 9.85 11.07 -0.11
CA GLU A 195 11.27 11.36 -0.03
C GLU A 195 11.92 10.21 0.74
N ALA A 196 12.83 9.49 0.08
CA ALA A 196 13.51 8.32 0.60
C ALA A 196 15.00 8.61 0.71
N ASP A 197 15.56 8.42 1.90
CA ASP A 197 16.99 8.59 2.18
C ASP A 197 17.55 7.28 2.72
N ALA A 198 18.55 6.74 2.03
CA ALA A 198 19.26 5.51 2.39
C ALA A 198 20.72 5.80 2.75
N GLU A 199 21.20 5.20 3.82
CA GLU A 199 22.58 5.31 4.29
C GLU A 199 23.15 3.91 4.59
N SER A 200 24.43 3.69 4.27
CA SER A 200 25.20 2.50 4.65
C SER A 200 26.53 2.94 5.24
N SER A 201 26.92 2.41 6.40
CA SER A 201 28.24 2.67 6.97
C SER A 201 29.27 1.56 6.68
N ILE A 202 28.95 0.58 5.85
CA ILE A 202 29.78 -0.59 5.59
C ILE A 202 30.19 -0.77 4.12
N GLY A 203 29.66 0.00 3.20
CA GLY A 203 30.05 -0.11 1.79
C GLY A 203 28.97 0.28 0.81
N ASP A 204 29.25 0.00 -0.45
CA ASP A 204 28.37 0.29 -1.56
C ASP A 204 27.09 -0.57 -1.53
N GLY A 205 26.08 -0.07 -2.19
CA GLY A 205 24.79 -0.76 -2.25
C GLY A 205 23.74 0.03 -3.03
N TRP A 206 22.49 -0.29 -2.78
CA TRP A 206 21.37 0.30 -3.49
C TRP A 206 20.23 0.65 -2.53
N LEU A 207 19.62 1.80 -2.77
CA LEU A 207 18.24 2.07 -2.39
C LEU A 207 17.35 1.41 -3.45
N VAL A 208 16.42 0.58 -3.02
CA VAL A 208 15.49 -0.14 -3.88
C VAL A 208 14.08 0.40 -3.68
N ALA A 209 13.40 0.78 -4.76
CA ALA A 209 11.98 1.09 -4.77
C ALA A 209 11.22 -0.06 -5.45
N ALA A 210 10.41 -0.79 -4.69
CA ALA A 210 9.77 -2.03 -5.12
C ALA A 210 8.25 -1.91 -5.22
N ILE A 211 7.68 -2.21 -6.39
CA ILE A 211 6.24 -2.30 -6.60
C ILE A 211 5.76 -3.67 -6.14
N ARG A 212 4.72 -3.66 -5.27
CA ARG A 212 4.24 -4.85 -4.57
C ARG A 212 2.75 -5.09 -4.85
N PRO A 213 2.35 -6.34 -5.21
CA PRO A 213 0.96 -6.69 -5.50
C PRO A 213 0.16 -6.93 -4.21
N TYR A 214 0.26 -6.02 -3.26
CA TYR A 214 -0.47 -6.06 -1.99
C TYR A 214 -0.53 -4.69 -1.34
N ASN A 215 -1.41 -4.56 -0.37
CA ASN A 215 -1.51 -3.41 0.53
C ASN A 215 -1.82 -3.88 1.96
N PRO A 216 -2.06 -2.98 2.94
CA PRO A 216 -2.44 -3.38 4.30
C PRO A 216 -3.72 -4.22 4.41
N GLU A 217 -4.56 -4.26 3.39
CA GLU A 217 -5.78 -5.08 3.33
C GLU A 217 -5.57 -6.49 2.77
N GLY A 218 -4.50 -6.68 1.98
CA GLY A 218 -4.18 -7.95 1.35
C GLY A 218 -3.66 -7.84 -0.06
N VAL A 219 -3.78 -8.91 -0.83
CA VAL A 219 -3.33 -8.98 -2.23
C VAL A 219 -4.14 -8.02 -3.10
N GLN A 220 -3.41 -7.26 -3.91
CA GLN A 220 -3.92 -6.36 -4.94
C GLN A 220 -3.30 -6.75 -6.27
N PHE A 221 -4.15 -6.91 -7.29
CA PHE A 221 -3.67 -7.49 -8.54
C PHE A 221 -2.91 -6.49 -9.40
N ILE A 222 -1.70 -6.91 -9.82
CA ILE A 222 -0.87 -6.22 -10.81
C ILE A 222 -0.70 -7.16 -12.00
N ASP A 223 -1.31 -6.82 -13.13
CA ASP A 223 -1.27 -7.63 -14.33
C ASP A 223 -0.09 -7.28 -15.23
N GLU A 224 0.33 -6.00 -15.21
CA GLU A 224 1.42 -5.51 -16.04
C GLU A 224 2.20 -4.40 -15.33
N ILE A 225 3.52 -4.42 -15.48
CA ILE A 225 4.41 -3.31 -15.12
C ILE A 225 5.34 -3.08 -16.29
N HIS A 226 5.56 -1.81 -16.67
CA HIS A 226 6.59 -1.47 -17.64
C HIS A 226 7.29 -0.17 -17.27
N TRP A 227 8.52 -0.03 -17.76
CA TRP A 227 9.30 1.19 -17.65
C TRP A 227 8.96 2.12 -18.82
N ASP A 228 8.47 3.31 -18.52
CA ASP A 228 8.29 4.38 -19.50
C ASP A 228 9.50 5.30 -19.46
N GLN A 229 10.34 5.20 -20.50
CA GLN A 229 11.55 6.02 -20.62
C GLN A 229 11.22 7.51 -20.82
N SER A 230 10.10 7.84 -21.44
CA SER A 230 9.68 9.23 -21.69
C SER A 230 9.19 9.91 -20.42
N ALA A 231 8.52 9.17 -19.57
CA ALA A 231 8.01 9.63 -18.28
C ALA A 231 9.04 9.50 -17.15
N GLY A 232 10.11 8.72 -17.35
CA GLY A 232 11.11 8.44 -16.32
C GLY A 232 10.54 7.69 -15.12
N GLY A 233 9.69 6.68 -15.38
CA GLY A 233 8.95 6.02 -14.31
C GLY A 233 8.45 4.62 -14.65
N LEU A 234 7.96 3.91 -13.63
CA LEU A 234 7.29 2.63 -13.76
C LEU A 234 5.78 2.85 -13.89
N VAL A 235 5.16 2.27 -14.91
CA VAL A 235 3.72 2.31 -15.11
C VAL A 235 3.11 0.98 -14.71
N VAL A 236 2.09 1.02 -13.85
CA VAL A 236 1.40 -0.14 -13.30
C VAL A 236 0.01 -0.24 -13.91
N ASN A 237 -0.32 -1.41 -14.46
CA ASN A 237 -1.61 -1.71 -15.08
C ASN A 237 -2.04 -0.70 -16.15
N GLN A 238 -1.06 -0.08 -16.86
CA GLN A 238 -1.29 0.95 -17.89
C GLN A 238 -2.01 2.21 -17.35
N LYS A 239 -2.03 2.42 -16.03
CA LYS A 239 -2.83 3.49 -15.40
C LYS A 239 -1.97 4.45 -14.58
N THR A 240 -1.28 3.93 -13.59
CA THR A 240 -0.61 4.76 -12.59
C THR A 240 0.90 4.74 -12.82
N ALA A 241 1.49 5.92 -12.97
CA ALA A 241 2.93 6.08 -13.13
C ALA A 241 3.61 6.44 -11.80
N VAL A 242 4.68 5.74 -11.49
CA VAL A 242 5.62 6.03 -10.38
C VAL A 242 6.84 6.72 -10.98
N HIS A 243 6.96 8.03 -10.79
CA HIS A 243 8.06 8.82 -11.32
C HIS A 243 9.17 8.95 -10.30
N PHE A 244 10.41 8.84 -10.77
CA PHE A 244 11.62 9.03 -9.98
C PHE A 244 12.34 10.29 -10.44
N ASP A 245 12.93 11.04 -9.51
CA ASP A 245 13.73 12.24 -9.83
C ASP A 245 15.12 11.93 -10.39
N SER A 246 15.52 10.65 -10.34
CA SER A 246 16.74 10.13 -10.95
C SER A 246 16.45 8.83 -11.71
N LYS A 247 17.24 8.58 -12.76
CA LYS A 247 17.16 7.31 -13.48
C LYS A 247 17.67 6.16 -12.62
N PRO A 248 16.99 5.01 -12.54
CA PRO A 248 17.50 3.84 -11.85
C PRO A 248 18.74 3.28 -12.54
N ASP A 249 19.66 2.75 -11.75
CA ASP A 249 20.86 2.06 -12.21
C ASP A 249 20.57 0.62 -12.67
N GLY A 250 19.43 0.07 -12.22
CA GLY A 250 18.96 -1.24 -12.64
C GLY A 250 17.45 -1.40 -12.45
N LEU A 251 16.84 -2.22 -13.29
CA LEU A 251 15.44 -2.60 -13.22
C LEU A 251 15.34 -4.12 -13.13
N ARG A 252 14.53 -4.59 -12.18
CA ARG A 252 14.21 -6.01 -12.02
C ARG A 252 12.70 -6.18 -12.02
N MET A 253 12.22 -7.18 -12.73
CA MET A 253 10.80 -7.48 -12.80
C MET A 253 10.58 -8.98 -12.83
N ALA A 254 9.60 -9.46 -12.10
CA ALA A 254 9.26 -10.86 -12.02
C ALA A 254 7.74 -11.09 -12.11
N HIS A 255 7.34 -12.15 -12.79
CA HIS A 255 5.96 -12.63 -12.73
C HIS A 255 5.84 -13.75 -11.70
N TYR A 256 4.63 -14.03 -11.29
CA TYR A 256 4.33 -14.97 -10.20
C TYR A 256 5.06 -16.33 -10.26
N ALA A 257 5.24 -16.90 -11.44
CA ALA A 257 5.90 -18.20 -11.57
C ALA A 257 7.44 -18.13 -11.42
N GLU A 258 8.03 -16.95 -11.58
CA GLU A 258 9.46 -16.69 -11.33
C GLU A 258 9.74 -16.42 -9.83
N GLY A 259 8.70 -16.07 -9.07
CA GLY A 259 8.81 -15.70 -7.67
C GLY A 259 8.77 -14.19 -7.44
N ASP A 260 9.28 -13.75 -6.30
CA ASP A 260 9.38 -12.34 -5.95
C ASP A 260 10.63 -11.72 -6.61
N THR A 261 10.49 -10.52 -7.19
CA THR A 261 11.63 -9.75 -7.71
C THR A 261 12.76 -9.56 -6.67
N TYR A 262 12.45 -9.70 -5.38
CA TYR A 262 13.43 -9.69 -4.30
C TYR A 262 14.54 -10.75 -4.48
N PHE A 263 14.25 -11.88 -5.10
CA PHE A 263 15.24 -12.94 -5.34
C PHE A 263 16.18 -12.64 -6.50
N ASP A 264 15.82 -11.70 -7.38
CA ASP A 264 16.58 -11.34 -8.56
C ASP A 264 17.29 -9.97 -8.44
N LEU A 265 17.33 -9.38 -7.24
CA LEU A 265 17.95 -8.06 -7.05
C LEU A 265 19.43 -8.01 -7.44
N GLU A 266 20.15 -9.12 -7.26
CA GLU A 266 21.57 -9.28 -7.63
C GLU A 266 21.75 -9.77 -9.08
N GLY A 267 20.66 -10.07 -9.77
CA GLY A 267 20.67 -10.50 -11.17
C GLY A 267 21.21 -9.42 -12.11
N THR A 268 21.65 -9.82 -13.28
CA THR A 268 22.19 -8.92 -14.32
C THR A 268 21.19 -8.65 -15.43
N GLU A 269 20.12 -9.42 -15.53
CA GLU A 269 19.11 -9.26 -16.58
C GLU A 269 18.19 -8.09 -16.27
N GLU A 270 18.18 -7.09 -17.14
CA GLU A 270 17.24 -5.97 -17.06
C GLU A 270 15.97 -6.30 -17.83
N LYS A 271 14.84 -6.26 -17.13
CA LYS A 271 13.51 -6.33 -17.73
C LYS A 271 12.85 -4.97 -17.65
N THR A 272 12.38 -4.46 -18.78
CA THR A 272 11.66 -3.19 -18.87
C THR A 272 10.15 -3.34 -18.94
N LYS A 273 9.66 -4.58 -19.07
CA LYS A 273 8.25 -4.92 -19.10
C LYS A 273 8.04 -6.32 -18.56
N ILE A 274 6.96 -6.49 -17.77
CA ILE A 274 6.49 -7.77 -17.28
C ILE A 274 4.96 -7.81 -17.35
N SER A 275 4.41 -8.97 -17.71
CA SER A 275 2.98 -9.26 -17.65
C SER A 275 2.75 -10.53 -16.84
N CYS A 276 1.69 -10.57 -16.05
CA CYS A 276 1.40 -11.67 -15.15
C CYS A 276 -0.09 -12.00 -15.11
N ASP A 277 -0.48 -13.12 -15.71
CA ASP A 277 -1.87 -13.58 -15.74
C ASP A 277 -2.46 -13.87 -14.36
N ALA A 278 -1.61 -14.21 -13.38
CA ALA A 278 -2.00 -14.38 -11.99
C ALA A 278 -2.25 -13.05 -11.27
N GLY A 279 -1.88 -11.91 -11.86
CA GLY A 279 -2.00 -10.60 -11.25
C GLY A 279 -1.04 -10.37 -10.09
N MET A 280 0.09 -11.06 -10.05
CA MET A 280 1.11 -10.97 -9.00
C MET A 280 2.46 -10.56 -9.58
N ALA A 281 2.46 -9.60 -10.52
CA ALA A 281 3.69 -9.01 -11.02
C ALA A 281 4.37 -8.17 -9.93
N THR A 282 5.69 -8.23 -9.87
CA THR A 282 6.54 -7.42 -8.99
C THR A 282 7.63 -6.71 -9.81
N ALA A 283 8.05 -5.54 -9.35
CA ALA A 283 9.16 -4.81 -9.97
C ALA A 283 10.00 -4.11 -8.90
N ALA A 284 11.26 -3.88 -9.18
CA ALA A 284 12.19 -3.13 -8.36
C ALA A 284 13.06 -2.22 -9.23
N ALA A 285 13.11 -0.95 -8.85
CA ALA A 285 14.06 0.03 -9.39
C ALA A 285 15.19 0.20 -8.36
N LEU A 286 16.43 0.03 -8.82
CA LEU A 286 17.64 0.07 -8.00
C LEU A 286 18.37 1.39 -8.24
N PHE A 287 18.72 2.09 -7.18
CA PHE A 287 19.47 3.35 -7.21
C PHE A 287 20.73 3.19 -6.38
N ARG A 288 21.88 3.32 -7.02
CA ARG A 288 23.17 3.12 -6.35
C ARG A 288 23.39 4.19 -5.27
N LEU A 289 23.90 3.79 -4.13
CA LEU A 289 24.42 4.72 -3.12
C LEU A 289 25.64 5.44 -3.72
N ASP A 290 25.76 6.73 -3.47
CA ASP A 290 26.88 7.53 -3.96
C ASP A 290 28.19 7.21 -3.22
N GLY A 291 29.29 7.93 -3.57
CA GLY A 291 30.60 7.72 -2.95
C GLY A 291 30.66 8.07 -1.45
N SER A 292 29.61 8.65 -0.87
CA SER A 292 29.41 8.83 0.57
C SER A 292 28.54 7.72 1.19
N HIS A 293 28.24 6.68 0.42
CA HIS A 293 27.35 5.57 0.79
C HIS A 293 25.93 6.03 1.18
N HIS A 294 25.45 7.07 0.50
CA HIS A 294 24.15 7.68 0.71
C HIS A 294 23.38 7.77 -0.62
N LYS A 295 22.06 7.73 -0.55
CA LYS A 295 21.17 8.02 -1.68
C LYS A 295 19.91 8.70 -1.18
N SER A 296 19.65 9.89 -1.71
CA SER A 296 18.34 10.53 -1.65
C SER A 296 17.58 10.28 -2.96
N LEU A 297 16.31 9.98 -2.85
CA LEU A 297 15.41 9.74 -3.97
C LEU A 297 14.06 10.38 -3.69
N ARG A 298 13.56 11.13 -4.66
CA ARG A 298 12.20 11.66 -4.63
C ARG A 298 11.33 10.88 -5.60
N VAL A 299 10.20 10.38 -5.09
CA VAL A 299 9.22 9.63 -5.87
C VAL A 299 7.90 10.38 -5.87
N THR A 300 7.27 10.51 -7.03
CA THR A 300 5.96 11.15 -7.17
C THR A 300 4.99 10.22 -7.92
N ILE A 301 3.74 10.18 -7.43
CA ILE A 301 2.66 9.39 -8.01
C ILE A 301 1.44 10.29 -8.13
N GLN A 302 1.05 10.62 -9.36
CA GLN A 302 -0.14 11.44 -9.62
C GLN A 302 -1.40 10.59 -9.52
N LEU A 303 -2.44 11.14 -8.88
CA LEU A 303 -3.73 10.46 -8.67
C LEU A 303 -4.82 10.92 -9.64
N THR A 304 -4.42 11.42 -10.82
CA THR A 304 -5.34 12.03 -11.82
C THR A 304 -6.37 11.04 -12.32
N GLU A 305 -5.94 9.87 -12.76
CA GLU A 305 -6.85 8.85 -13.33
C GLU A 305 -7.93 8.41 -12.35
N GLU A 306 -7.56 8.30 -11.08
CA GLU A 306 -8.50 7.91 -10.04
C GLU A 306 -9.58 8.95 -9.81
N ILE A 307 -9.20 10.21 -9.88
CA ILE A 307 -10.14 11.34 -9.76
C ILE A 307 -11.09 11.33 -10.96
N GLU A 308 -10.57 11.14 -12.16
CA GLU A 308 -11.36 11.09 -13.39
C GLU A 308 -12.29 9.86 -13.42
N GLN A 309 -11.80 8.68 -13.11
CA GLN A 309 -12.60 7.44 -13.10
C GLN A 309 -13.75 7.47 -12.09
N ARG A 310 -13.57 8.14 -10.97
CA ARG A 310 -14.62 8.32 -9.96
C ARG A 310 -15.52 9.49 -10.23
N GLY A 311 -15.24 10.29 -11.27
CA GLY A 311 -15.97 11.52 -11.57
C GLY A 311 -15.90 12.54 -10.43
N LEU A 312 -14.85 12.48 -9.62
CA LEU A 312 -14.65 13.39 -8.50
C LEU A 312 -14.35 14.79 -9.02
N LYS A 313 -15.13 15.75 -8.58
CA LYS A 313 -14.87 17.16 -8.87
C LYS A 313 -13.88 17.68 -7.83
N LEU A 314 -12.67 17.99 -8.28
CA LEU A 314 -11.75 18.73 -7.43
C LEU A 314 -12.33 20.13 -7.17
N PRO A 315 -12.28 20.63 -5.92
CA PRO A 315 -12.77 21.97 -5.61
C PRO A 315 -12.06 23.02 -6.48
N SER A 316 -12.81 23.93 -7.07
CA SER A 316 -12.27 25.02 -7.92
C SER A 316 -11.42 26.02 -7.13
N HIS A 317 -11.60 26.09 -5.83
CA HIS A 317 -10.80 26.86 -4.87
C HIS A 317 -10.17 25.85 -3.91
N LEU A 318 -8.98 25.38 -4.26
CA LEU A 318 -8.22 24.49 -3.41
C LEU A 318 -7.60 25.31 -2.29
N GLY A 319 -8.36 25.54 -1.23
CA GLY A 319 -7.83 25.75 0.10
C GLY A 319 -7.12 24.45 0.53
N THR A 320 -5.88 24.30 0.06
CA THR A 320 -5.15 23.03 0.17
C THR A 320 -4.25 22.95 1.37
N SER A 321 -4.18 24.07 2.11
CA SER A 321 -3.43 24.07 3.35
C SER A 321 -4.27 23.53 4.51
N TRP A 322 -3.67 22.74 5.35
CA TRP A 322 -4.31 22.29 6.58
C TRP A 322 -4.68 23.46 7.50
N ALA A 323 -3.91 24.55 7.48
CA ALA A 323 -4.22 25.76 8.22
C ALA A 323 -5.59 26.34 7.82
N GLU A 324 -5.90 26.38 6.52
CA GLU A 324 -7.22 26.80 6.02
C GLU A 324 -8.32 25.79 6.31
N GLY A 325 -8.00 24.48 6.11
CA GLY A 325 -8.96 23.40 6.35
C GLY A 325 -9.49 23.34 7.79
N ILE A 326 -8.68 23.72 8.76
CA ILE A 326 -9.05 23.75 10.19
C ILE A 326 -9.41 25.15 10.72
N ALA A 327 -9.34 26.19 9.88
CA ALA A 327 -9.47 27.59 10.33
C ALA A 327 -10.81 27.90 11.04
N GLY A 328 -11.88 27.22 10.73
CA GLY A 328 -13.19 27.43 11.34
C GLY A 328 -13.55 26.46 12.46
N THR A 329 -12.66 25.54 12.80
CA THR A 329 -12.96 24.49 13.78
C THR A 329 -12.75 24.95 15.23
N ALA A 330 -13.51 24.39 16.15
CA ALA A 330 -13.29 24.57 17.58
C ALA A 330 -11.87 24.09 17.94
N ARG A 331 -11.20 24.85 18.81
CA ARG A 331 -9.85 24.56 19.26
C ARG A 331 -9.84 24.08 20.69
N LEU A 332 -9.11 23.02 20.94
CA LEU A 332 -8.76 22.57 22.29
C LEU A 332 -7.35 23.06 22.62
N GLN A 333 -7.16 23.56 23.83
CA GLN A 333 -5.85 23.88 24.38
C GLN A 333 -5.68 23.20 25.72
N VAL A 334 -4.79 22.24 25.81
CA VAL A 334 -4.50 21.47 27.02
C VAL A 334 -3.01 21.40 27.27
N PRO A 335 -2.56 21.35 28.54
CA PRO A 335 -1.13 21.25 28.87
C PRO A 335 -0.48 19.93 28.46
N ASP A 336 -1.26 18.86 28.29
CA ASP A 336 -0.78 17.54 27.90
C ASP A 336 -0.59 17.49 26.38
N GLU A 337 0.67 17.44 25.94
CA GLU A 337 1.05 17.45 24.53
C GLU A 337 0.49 16.24 23.77
N LYS A 338 0.35 15.08 24.43
CA LYS A 338 -0.19 13.87 23.81
C LYS A 338 -1.70 14.02 23.56
N ILE A 339 -2.43 14.56 24.51
CA ILE A 339 -3.88 14.83 24.35
C ILE A 339 -4.07 15.90 23.29
N GLN A 340 -3.26 16.95 23.27
CA GLN A 340 -3.29 17.97 22.23
C GLN A 340 -3.07 17.37 20.85
N PHE A 341 -2.01 16.56 20.68
CA PHE A 341 -1.71 15.87 19.43
C PHE A 341 -2.86 14.95 18.97
N LEU A 342 -3.45 14.19 19.91
CA LEU A 342 -4.57 13.30 19.59
C LEU A 342 -5.82 14.08 19.13
N TYR A 343 -6.10 15.22 19.74
CA TYR A 343 -7.20 16.10 19.32
C TYR A 343 -6.94 16.66 17.91
N ASP A 344 -5.77 17.23 17.68
CA ASP A 344 -5.40 17.86 16.41
C ASP A 344 -5.37 16.85 15.26
N SER A 345 -4.91 15.63 15.50
CA SER A 345 -4.93 14.55 14.52
C SER A 345 -6.33 14.00 14.27
N ALA A 346 -7.19 13.93 15.30
CA ALA A 346 -8.59 13.50 15.16
C ALA A 346 -9.40 14.48 14.31
N VAL A 347 -9.22 15.80 14.50
CA VAL A 347 -9.85 16.83 13.65
C VAL A 347 -9.46 16.65 12.19
N ARG A 348 -8.18 16.46 11.91
CA ARG A 348 -7.68 16.24 10.54
C ARG A 348 -8.21 14.94 9.94
N THR A 349 -8.30 13.89 10.74
CA THR A 349 -8.89 12.60 10.32
C THR A 349 -10.36 12.75 9.92
N LEU A 350 -11.17 13.47 10.72
CA LEU A 350 -12.56 13.75 10.37
C LEU A 350 -12.67 14.54 9.05
N LEU A 351 -11.79 15.50 8.80
CA LEU A 351 -11.76 16.25 7.57
C LEU A 351 -11.40 15.37 6.37
N LEU A 352 -10.42 14.47 6.49
CA LEU A 352 -10.06 13.52 5.42
C LEU A 352 -11.21 12.56 5.10
N LEU A 353 -11.88 12.04 6.14
CA LEU A 353 -12.96 11.06 6.01
C LEU A 353 -14.30 11.67 5.57
N SER A 354 -14.36 12.97 5.39
CA SER A 354 -15.56 13.72 4.98
C SER A 354 -15.31 14.68 3.82
N ALA A 355 -14.27 14.46 3.02
CA ALA A 355 -13.94 15.34 1.90
C ALA A 355 -15.00 15.32 0.78
N ASP A 356 -15.64 14.17 0.55
CA ASP A 356 -16.74 13.97 -0.37
C ASP A 356 -17.92 13.36 0.40
N GLU A 357 -17.99 12.05 0.50
CA GLU A 357 -18.93 11.31 1.34
C GLU A 357 -18.32 11.04 2.71
N LEU A 358 -19.15 11.04 3.77
CA LEU A 358 -18.70 10.70 5.11
C LEU A 358 -18.47 9.19 5.24
N VAL A 359 -17.22 8.80 5.37
CA VAL A 359 -16.81 7.40 5.48
C VAL A 359 -16.14 7.12 6.83
N PRO A 360 -16.39 5.96 7.46
CA PRO A 360 -15.84 5.64 8.79
C PRO A 360 -14.36 5.23 8.77
N GLY A 361 -13.77 4.99 7.61
CA GLY A 361 -12.39 4.57 7.52
C GLY A 361 -11.72 4.92 6.20
N PRO A 362 -10.39 5.04 6.19
CA PRO A 362 -9.63 5.47 5.01
C PRO A 362 -9.47 4.37 3.96
N ASN A 363 -9.72 3.11 4.30
CA ASN A 363 -9.51 1.95 3.44
C ASN A 363 -10.73 1.01 3.45
N THR A 364 -10.78 -0.03 4.30
CA THR A 364 -11.80 -1.09 4.29
C THR A 364 -13.24 -0.58 4.40
N TYR A 365 -13.47 0.41 5.25
CA TYR A 365 -14.78 1.00 5.51
C TYR A 365 -14.97 2.31 4.74
N ARG A 366 -14.54 2.36 3.49
CA ARG A 366 -14.65 3.54 2.65
C ARG A 366 -15.99 3.61 1.91
N ARG A 367 -17.07 3.60 2.69
CA ARG A 367 -18.46 3.74 2.26
C ARG A 367 -19.25 4.47 3.32
N PHE A 368 -20.36 5.04 2.94
CA PHE A 368 -21.33 5.54 3.90
C PHE A 368 -21.92 4.40 4.75
N TRP A 369 -21.78 4.52 6.04
CA TRP A 369 -22.39 3.63 7.02
C TRP A 369 -23.23 4.46 7.96
N PHE A 370 -24.56 4.25 7.96
CA PHE A 370 -25.50 5.08 8.68
C PHE A 370 -25.19 5.20 10.18
N ARG A 371 -24.89 4.08 10.83
CA ARG A 371 -24.52 4.04 12.25
C ARG A 371 -23.26 4.87 12.52
N ASP A 372 -22.22 4.66 11.74
CA ASP A 372 -20.93 5.31 11.92
C ASP A 372 -21.03 6.79 11.57
N ALA A 373 -21.78 7.14 10.53
CA ALA A 373 -22.07 8.53 10.18
C ALA A 373 -22.77 9.29 11.32
N CYS A 374 -23.77 8.70 11.97
CA CYS A 374 -24.41 9.30 13.14
C CYS A 374 -23.44 9.60 14.28
N LEU A 375 -22.46 8.70 14.51
CA LEU A 375 -21.43 8.91 15.54
C LEU A 375 -20.42 10.00 15.11
N MET A 376 -20.05 10.07 13.84
CA MET A 376 -19.08 11.05 13.31
C MET A 376 -19.69 12.45 13.16
N LEU A 377 -20.95 12.56 12.80
CA LEU A 377 -21.65 13.85 12.67
C LEU A 377 -21.68 14.63 13.98
N ASN A 378 -21.81 13.94 15.12
CA ASN A 378 -21.86 14.59 16.42
C ASN A 378 -20.57 15.40 16.72
N PRO A 379 -19.35 14.84 16.69
CA PRO A 379 -18.13 15.64 16.83
C PRO A 379 -17.94 16.65 15.71
N MET A 380 -18.37 16.39 14.48
CA MET A 380 -18.28 17.38 13.38
C MET A 380 -19.10 18.64 13.70
N LEU A 381 -20.34 18.48 14.22
CA LEU A 381 -21.16 19.60 14.65
C LEU A 381 -20.56 20.35 15.84
N ALA A 382 -20.01 19.61 16.82
CA ALA A 382 -19.31 20.21 17.96
C ALA A 382 -18.05 21.01 17.54
N LEU A 383 -17.38 20.57 16.49
CA LEU A 383 -16.23 21.28 15.90
C LEU A 383 -16.62 22.49 15.04
N GLY A 384 -17.90 22.70 14.77
CA GLY A 384 -18.37 23.78 13.90
C GLY A 384 -18.35 23.46 12.41
N LEU A 385 -18.12 22.19 12.02
CA LEU A 385 -18.11 21.73 10.62
C LEU A 385 -19.53 21.55 10.07
N VAL A 386 -20.42 22.52 10.29
CA VAL A 386 -21.86 22.42 10.01
C VAL A 386 -22.15 22.20 8.53
N GLU A 387 -21.52 22.98 7.66
CA GLU A 387 -21.77 22.87 6.22
C GLU A 387 -21.24 21.55 5.63
N ARG A 388 -20.16 21.02 6.20
CA ARG A 388 -19.64 19.71 5.83
C ARG A 388 -20.55 18.57 6.33
N ALA A 389 -21.12 18.71 7.52
CA ALA A 389 -22.07 17.75 8.08
C ALA A 389 -23.42 17.70 7.35
N LYS A 390 -23.77 18.74 6.55
CA LYS A 390 -24.98 18.78 5.74
C LYS A 390 -24.83 18.13 4.36
N ARG A 391 -23.61 17.92 3.90
CA ARG A 391 -23.32 17.24 2.62
C ARG A 391 -23.64 15.74 2.73
#